data_86c2b859a219c64eaa48c21b38e5590a
#
_entry.id   86c2b859a219c64eaa48c21b38e5590a
#
_cell.length_a   1.000
_cell.length_b   1.000
_cell.length_c   1.000
_cell.angle_alpha   90.00
_cell.angle_beta   90.00
_cell.angle_gamma   90.00
#
_symmetry.space_group_name_H-M   'P 1'
#
loop_
_entity.id
_entity.type
_entity.pdbx_description
1 polymer ?
#
loop_
_entity_poly.entity_id
_entity_poly.type
_entity_poly.pdbx_seq_one_letter_code
_entity_poly.pdbx_strand_id
1 'polypeptide(L)'
;MARTLRLFAGLMAAAACSLGHDSGDAAPAAPQLAVLMKFDVRPAAAVLESMQSEVARIFEPAGVRVAWRLAEQNDGRELFPHVVVIRIRGVCHTQPSSWDEVHMLLDDPELASASVRDGKALPFAEIHCDRVSAFLRPWRKAERTATLGAAMGRVIAHELYHMLNNTLTHGVGVLSKASVTSMELGRSGRFSQDEIELVKKSVQ
;
A
#
# COMPACT_ATOMS: atom_id res chain seq x y z
N MET A 1 22.02 -10.34 -91.03
CA MET A 1 22.93 -10.31 -89.83
C MET A 1 22.43 -9.21 -88.95
N ALA A 2 21.62 -9.55 -87.92
CA ALA A 2 20.98 -8.60 -87.02
C ALA A 2 21.71 -8.66 -85.66
N ARG A 3 22.28 -7.55 -85.23
CA ARG A 3 22.90 -7.40 -83.87
C ARG A 3 21.87 -6.81 -82.94
N THR A 4 21.46 -7.61 -81.99
CA THR A 4 20.59 -7.21 -80.87
C THR A 4 21.39 -6.53 -79.77
N LEU A 5 20.99 -5.28 -79.44
CA LEU A 5 21.52 -4.46 -78.35
C LEU A 5 20.70 -4.77 -77.09
N ARG A 6 21.34 -5.26 -76.04
CA ARG A 6 20.74 -5.50 -74.74
C ARG A 6 20.95 -4.28 -73.84
N LEU A 7 19.86 -3.59 -73.46
CA LEU A 7 19.87 -2.60 -72.39
C LEU A 7 19.85 -3.29 -71.03
N PHE A 8 20.82 -2.97 -70.19
CA PHE A 8 20.78 -3.31 -68.76
C PHE A 8 20.07 -2.19 -68.01
N ALA A 9 18.89 -2.51 -67.45
CA ALA A 9 18.22 -1.63 -66.49
C ALA A 9 18.76 -1.93 -65.10
N GLY A 10 19.47 -0.97 -64.53
CA GLY A 10 19.92 -1.02 -63.16
C GLY A 10 18.78 -0.75 -62.19
N LEU A 11 18.49 -1.72 -61.34
CA LEU A 11 17.52 -1.61 -60.26
C LEU A 11 18.22 -1.02 -59.02
N MET A 12 17.97 0.24 -58.70
CA MET A 12 18.41 0.83 -57.43
C MET A 12 17.44 0.38 -56.34
N ALA A 13 17.92 -0.46 -55.43
CA ALA A 13 17.22 -0.79 -54.17
C ALA A 13 17.44 0.31 -53.15
N ALA A 14 16.41 1.08 -52.88
CA ALA A 14 16.38 2.03 -51.75
C ALA A 14 16.22 1.23 -50.45
N ALA A 15 17.26 1.17 -49.63
CA ALA A 15 17.18 0.64 -48.29
C ALA A 15 16.47 1.65 -47.37
N ALA A 16 15.20 1.38 -47.06
CA ALA A 16 14.50 2.13 -46.02
C ALA A 16 15.03 1.68 -44.64
N CYS A 17 15.84 2.54 -44.01
CA CYS A 17 16.15 2.42 -42.60
C CYS A 17 14.89 2.69 -41.78
N SER A 18 14.21 1.65 -41.35
CA SER A 18 13.18 1.73 -40.31
C SER A 18 13.88 2.10 -39.01
N LEU A 19 13.75 3.35 -38.59
CA LEU A 19 14.03 3.76 -37.23
C LEU A 19 13.00 3.06 -36.34
N GLY A 20 13.38 1.90 -35.81
CA GLY A 20 12.64 1.24 -34.77
C GLY A 20 12.55 2.21 -33.58
N HIS A 21 11.32 2.68 -33.29
CA HIS A 21 11.01 3.30 -32.03
C HIS A 21 11.14 2.20 -30.98
N ASP A 22 12.28 2.14 -30.34
CA ASP A 22 12.49 1.36 -29.13
C ASP A 22 11.64 2.06 -28.06
N SER A 23 10.40 1.60 -27.90
CA SER A 23 9.59 1.91 -26.74
C SER A 23 10.26 1.18 -25.58
N GLY A 24 11.32 1.81 -25.05
CA GLY A 24 11.99 1.30 -23.88
C GLY A 24 10.94 1.15 -22.77
N ASP A 25 10.56 -0.09 -22.50
CA ASP A 25 9.88 -0.46 -21.26
C ASP A 25 10.79 0.02 -20.14
N ALA A 26 10.50 1.21 -19.61
CA ALA A 26 11.22 1.74 -18.46
C ALA A 26 11.04 0.71 -17.35
N ALA A 27 12.14 0.10 -16.90
CA ALA A 27 12.14 -0.84 -15.80
C ALA A 27 11.29 -0.23 -14.65
N PRO A 28 10.38 -1.00 -14.03
CA PRO A 28 9.53 -0.48 -12.98
C PRO A 28 10.44 0.14 -11.92
N ALA A 29 10.24 1.46 -11.72
CA ALA A 29 11.10 2.20 -10.81
C ALA A 29 11.12 1.51 -9.43
N ALA A 30 12.25 1.48 -8.72
CA ALA A 30 12.44 0.77 -7.46
C ALA A 30 11.43 1.22 -6.37
N PRO A 31 10.99 0.34 -5.45
CA PRO A 31 10.14 0.73 -4.34
C PRO A 31 10.86 1.72 -3.42
N GLN A 32 10.13 2.75 -2.99
CA GLN A 32 10.67 3.83 -2.16
C GLN A 32 10.49 3.55 -0.67
N LEU A 33 9.49 2.76 -0.31
CA LEU A 33 9.14 2.43 1.06
C LEU A 33 9.11 0.92 1.25
N ALA A 34 9.92 0.41 2.19
CA ALA A 34 9.79 -0.96 2.66
C ALA A 34 8.93 -1.01 3.93
N VAL A 35 7.92 -1.88 3.93
CA VAL A 35 7.14 -2.21 5.12
C VAL A 35 7.53 -3.60 5.59
N LEU A 36 8.23 -3.66 6.72
CA LEU A 36 8.61 -4.90 7.39
C LEU A 36 7.46 -5.36 8.29
N MET A 37 6.80 -6.45 7.89
CA MET A 37 5.65 -6.98 8.59
C MET A 37 6.04 -8.01 9.64
N LYS A 38 5.49 -7.86 10.84
CA LYS A 38 5.54 -8.86 11.91
C LYS A 38 4.12 -9.23 12.32
N PHE A 39 3.86 -10.50 12.57
CA PHE A 39 2.54 -10.99 12.93
C PHE A 39 2.57 -11.75 14.24
N ASP A 40 1.60 -11.50 15.12
CA ASP A 40 1.35 -12.41 16.24
C ASP A 40 0.70 -13.71 15.71
N VAL A 41 -0.31 -13.54 14.84
CA VAL A 41 -0.92 -14.63 14.06
C VAL A 41 -1.04 -14.17 12.62
N ARG A 42 -0.46 -14.93 11.68
CA ARG A 42 -0.49 -14.53 10.26
C ARG A 42 -1.91 -14.57 9.70
N PRO A 43 -2.40 -13.47 9.12
CA PRO A 43 -3.71 -13.44 8.48
C PRO A 43 -3.79 -14.36 7.26
N ALA A 44 -5.03 -14.70 6.84
CA ALA A 44 -5.25 -15.41 5.58
C ALA A 44 -4.70 -14.60 4.39
N ALA A 45 -4.19 -15.28 3.37
CA ALA A 45 -3.59 -14.66 2.19
C ALA A 45 -4.50 -13.59 1.55
N ALA A 46 -5.79 -13.89 1.39
CA ALA A 46 -6.76 -12.95 0.83
C ALA A 46 -6.94 -11.65 1.65
N VAL A 47 -6.77 -11.70 2.99
CA VAL A 47 -6.76 -10.51 3.84
C VAL A 47 -5.50 -9.68 3.57
N LEU A 48 -4.33 -10.34 3.50
CA LEU A 48 -3.06 -9.67 3.21
C LEU A 48 -3.04 -9.03 1.83
N GLU A 49 -3.51 -9.73 0.81
CA GLU A 49 -3.61 -9.22 -0.57
C GLU A 49 -4.52 -7.99 -0.64
N SER A 50 -5.70 -8.05 -0.03
CA SER A 50 -6.62 -6.91 0.02
C SER A 50 -6.03 -5.72 0.78
N MET A 51 -5.34 -5.97 1.89
CA MET A 51 -4.63 -4.96 2.69
C MET A 51 -3.54 -4.27 1.86
N GLN A 52 -2.67 -5.03 1.22
CA GLN A 52 -1.58 -4.51 0.40
C GLN A 52 -2.09 -3.73 -0.81
N SER A 53 -3.12 -4.24 -1.47
CA SER A 53 -3.78 -3.56 -2.60
C SER A 53 -4.38 -2.23 -2.18
N GLU A 54 -5.01 -2.15 -1.01
CA GLU A 54 -5.60 -0.91 -0.52
C GLU A 54 -4.52 0.14 -0.17
N VAL A 55 -3.43 -0.25 0.48
CA VAL A 55 -2.29 0.65 0.72
C VAL A 55 -1.72 1.16 -0.60
N ALA A 56 -1.48 0.26 -1.57
CA ALA A 56 -0.97 0.64 -2.88
C ALA A 56 -1.89 1.67 -3.55
N ARG A 57 -3.21 1.44 -3.55
CA ARG A 57 -4.23 2.35 -4.11
C ARG A 57 -4.21 3.73 -3.43
N ILE A 58 -4.01 3.77 -2.11
CA ILE A 58 -4.00 5.02 -1.34
C ILE A 58 -2.75 5.84 -1.64
N PHE A 59 -1.60 5.20 -1.79
CA PHE A 59 -0.31 5.85 -2.00
C PHE A 59 0.04 6.09 -3.49
N GLU A 60 -0.69 5.47 -4.42
CA GLU A 60 -0.51 5.66 -5.87
C GLU A 60 -0.48 7.15 -6.29
N PRO A 61 -1.43 8.03 -5.84
CA PRO A 61 -1.42 9.44 -6.23
C PRO A 61 -0.18 10.21 -5.75
N ALA A 62 0.48 9.73 -4.68
CA ALA A 62 1.75 10.27 -4.20
C ALA A 62 2.96 9.68 -4.94
N GLY A 63 2.77 8.73 -5.84
CA GLY A 63 3.83 8.03 -6.55
C GLY A 63 4.66 7.09 -5.67
N VAL A 64 4.19 6.77 -4.46
CA VAL A 64 4.90 5.89 -3.51
C VAL A 64 4.61 4.43 -3.81
N ARG A 65 5.67 3.66 -3.99
CA ARG A 65 5.60 2.21 -4.14
C ARG A 65 6.12 1.53 -2.90
N VAL A 66 5.32 0.58 -2.41
CA VAL A 66 5.58 -0.15 -1.17
C VAL A 66 6.12 -1.55 -1.47
N ALA A 67 7.28 -1.87 -0.91
CA ALA A 67 7.80 -3.24 -0.86
C ALA A 67 7.39 -3.87 0.48
N TRP A 68 6.67 -4.98 0.41
CA TRP A 68 6.28 -5.73 1.59
C TRP A 68 7.29 -6.84 1.88
N ARG A 69 7.80 -6.92 3.11
CA ARG A 69 8.74 -7.94 3.56
C ARG A 69 8.30 -8.50 4.90
N LEU A 70 8.60 -9.76 5.15
CA LEU A 70 8.51 -10.31 6.50
C LEU A 70 9.72 -9.88 7.29
N ALA A 71 9.52 -9.35 8.49
CA ALA A 71 10.62 -8.84 9.32
C ALA A 71 11.65 -9.93 9.66
N GLU A 72 11.18 -11.16 9.91
CA GLU A 72 12.03 -12.33 10.19
C GLU A 72 12.81 -12.86 8.98
N GLN A 73 12.43 -12.45 7.76
CA GLN A 73 13.11 -12.84 6.51
C GLN A 73 14.02 -11.74 5.96
N ASN A 74 14.00 -10.57 6.60
CA ASN A 74 14.84 -9.45 6.17
C ASN A 74 16.26 -9.64 6.70
N ASP A 75 17.20 -9.94 5.81
CA ASP A 75 18.62 -10.11 6.13
C ASP A 75 19.42 -8.79 6.09
N GLY A 76 18.75 -7.67 5.87
CA GLY A 76 19.35 -6.33 5.81
C GLY A 76 20.17 -6.04 4.56
N ARG A 77 20.12 -6.90 3.55
CA ARG A 77 20.88 -6.69 2.31
C ARG A 77 20.17 -5.80 1.31
N GLU A 78 18.84 -5.78 1.34
CA GLU A 78 18.07 -4.86 0.51
C GLU A 78 18.12 -3.45 1.10
N LEU A 79 18.43 -2.47 0.26
CA LEU A 79 18.48 -1.06 0.65
C LEU A 79 17.21 -0.36 0.15
N PHE A 80 16.52 0.31 1.06
CA PHE A 80 15.35 1.11 0.76
C PHE A 80 15.54 2.53 1.28
N PRO A 81 15.08 3.57 0.56
CA PRO A 81 15.12 4.95 1.06
C PRO A 81 14.39 5.12 2.39
N HIS A 82 13.24 4.47 2.53
CA HIS A 82 12.44 4.50 3.76
C HIS A 82 12.09 3.09 4.20
N VAL A 83 12.21 2.83 5.50
CA VAL A 83 11.88 1.54 6.11
C VAL A 83 10.99 1.80 7.33
N VAL A 84 9.88 1.09 7.40
CA VAL A 84 8.99 1.09 8.57
C VAL A 84 8.71 -0.34 9.00
N VAL A 85 8.43 -0.52 10.28
CA VAL A 85 8.06 -1.81 10.86
C VAL A 85 6.61 -1.74 11.32
N ILE A 86 5.78 -2.66 10.84
CA ILE A 86 4.38 -2.80 11.26
C ILE A 86 4.18 -4.17 11.89
N ARG A 87 3.72 -4.16 13.14
CA ARG A 87 3.32 -5.36 13.85
C ARG A 87 1.81 -5.48 13.83
N ILE A 88 1.30 -6.58 13.27
CA ILE A 88 -0.11 -6.94 13.34
C ILE A 88 -0.33 -7.78 14.59
N ARG A 89 -1.10 -7.24 15.53
CA ARG A 89 -1.45 -7.85 16.83
C ARG A 89 -2.78 -8.59 16.72
N GLY A 90 -2.92 -9.61 17.56
CA GLY A 90 -4.16 -10.37 17.68
C GLY A 90 -4.48 -11.23 16.46
N VAL A 91 -5.73 -11.66 16.37
CA VAL A 91 -6.23 -12.54 15.29
C VAL A 91 -7.16 -11.79 14.36
N CYS A 92 -6.91 -11.92 13.06
CA CYS A 92 -7.76 -11.34 12.02
C CYS A 92 -8.99 -12.21 11.78
N HIS A 93 -10.06 -12.01 12.54
CA HIS A 93 -11.29 -12.78 12.44
C HIS A 93 -12.11 -12.39 11.21
N THR A 94 -12.25 -13.32 10.26
CA THR A 94 -13.15 -13.18 9.10
C THR A 94 -14.58 -13.65 9.41
N GLN A 95 -14.81 -14.24 10.58
CA GLN A 95 -16.12 -14.63 11.10
C GLN A 95 -16.54 -13.67 12.23
N PRO A 96 -17.85 -13.49 12.45
CA PRO A 96 -18.33 -12.69 13.57
C PRO A 96 -17.92 -13.33 14.90
N SER A 97 -17.28 -12.58 15.78
CA SER A 97 -17.02 -12.95 17.18
C SER A 97 -18.29 -12.89 18.02
N SER A 98 -18.27 -13.48 19.22
CA SER A 98 -19.37 -13.34 20.19
C SER A 98 -19.55 -11.86 20.59
N TRP A 99 -20.74 -11.52 21.12
CA TRP A 99 -21.02 -10.15 21.57
C TRP A 99 -20.11 -9.74 22.72
N ASP A 100 -19.84 -10.65 23.65
CA ASP A 100 -19.04 -10.36 24.84
C ASP A 100 -17.57 -10.11 24.46
N GLU A 101 -17.01 -10.89 23.54
CA GLU A 101 -15.68 -10.67 22.99
C GLU A 101 -15.55 -9.32 22.27
N VAL A 102 -16.59 -8.96 21.50
CA VAL A 102 -16.62 -7.65 20.80
C VAL A 102 -16.69 -6.50 21.79
N HIS A 103 -17.49 -6.59 22.85
CA HIS A 103 -17.57 -5.53 23.86
C HIS A 103 -16.21 -5.30 24.53
N MET A 104 -15.51 -6.35 24.95
CA MET A 104 -14.18 -6.22 25.53
C MET A 104 -13.15 -5.57 24.60
N LEU A 105 -13.25 -5.86 23.29
CA LEU A 105 -12.35 -5.27 22.30
C LEU A 105 -12.66 -3.81 21.98
N LEU A 106 -13.90 -3.37 22.17
CA LEU A 106 -14.35 -1.99 21.91
C LEU A 106 -14.26 -1.07 23.13
N ASP A 107 -14.01 -1.61 24.32
CA ASP A 107 -13.71 -0.80 25.52
C ASP A 107 -12.40 0.00 25.37
N ASP A 108 -11.49 -0.47 24.52
CA ASP A 108 -10.30 0.26 24.09
C ASP A 108 -10.32 0.38 22.56
N PRO A 109 -10.87 1.48 22.01
CA PRO A 109 -11.13 1.62 20.58
C PRO A 109 -9.89 1.90 19.73
N GLU A 110 -8.68 1.94 20.31
CA GLU A 110 -7.46 2.17 19.56
C GLU A 110 -7.23 1.01 18.56
N LEU A 111 -7.41 1.29 17.27
CA LEU A 111 -7.22 0.30 16.21
C LEU A 111 -5.75 0.11 15.83
N ALA A 112 -4.96 1.16 16.03
CA ALA A 112 -3.53 1.20 15.76
C ALA A 112 -2.85 2.31 16.55
N SER A 113 -1.54 2.20 16.70
CA SER A 113 -0.70 3.26 17.24
C SER A 113 0.68 3.26 16.62
N ALA A 114 1.17 4.45 16.23
CA ALA A 114 2.57 4.67 15.93
C ALA A 114 3.36 4.89 17.24
N SER A 115 4.58 4.37 17.28
CA SER A 115 5.51 4.70 18.39
C SER A 115 5.90 6.17 18.31
N VAL A 116 5.96 6.84 19.46
CA VAL A 116 6.27 8.27 19.53
C VAL A 116 7.45 8.51 20.45
N ARG A 117 8.37 9.39 20.04
CA ARG A 117 9.46 9.87 20.87
C ARG A 117 9.71 11.35 20.58
N ASP A 118 9.82 12.15 21.63
CA ASP A 118 10.09 13.58 21.55
C ASP A 118 9.13 14.34 20.62
N GLY A 119 7.83 13.95 20.63
CA GLY A 119 6.79 14.55 19.79
C GLY A 119 6.84 14.15 18.31
N LYS A 120 7.62 13.12 17.96
CA LYS A 120 7.81 12.63 16.59
C LYS A 120 7.34 11.19 16.47
N ALA A 121 6.68 10.86 15.35
CA ALA A 121 6.35 9.49 15.01
C ALA A 121 7.63 8.73 14.61
N LEU A 122 7.88 7.60 15.26
CA LEU A 122 8.97 6.69 14.92
C LEU A 122 8.50 5.72 13.83
N PRO A 123 9.40 5.07 13.07
CA PRO A 123 9.04 4.15 11.99
C PRO A 123 8.57 2.77 12.50
N PHE A 124 7.75 2.76 13.55
CA PHE A 124 7.19 1.55 14.18
C PHE A 124 5.73 1.79 14.53
N ALA A 125 4.85 0.88 14.07
CA ALA A 125 3.44 0.91 14.43
C ALA A 125 2.93 -0.49 14.81
N GLU A 126 1.92 -0.52 15.68
CA GLU A 126 1.14 -1.72 16.00
C GLU A 126 -0.28 -1.54 15.49
N ILE A 127 -0.82 -2.58 14.86
CA ILE A 127 -2.19 -2.63 14.34
C ILE A 127 -2.92 -3.79 15.02
N HIS A 128 -4.05 -3.52 15.66
CA HIS A 128 -4.85 -4.51 16.37
C HIS A 128 -5.90 -5.14 15.44
N CYS A 129 -5.56 -6.27 14.78
CA CYS A 129 -6.44 -6.89 13.79
C CYS A 129 -7.74 -7.42 14.39
N ASP A 130 -7.72 -7.93 15.61
CA ASP A 130 -8.90 -8.34 16.36
C ASP A 130 -9.87 -7.19 16.59
N ARG A 131 -9.36 -6.00 16.99
CA ARG A 131 -10.15 -4.79 17.18
C ARG A 131 -10.71 -4.26 15.86
N VAL A 132 -9.90 -4.21 14.79
CA VAL A 132 -10.40 -3.86 13.43
C VAL A 132 -11.50 -4.82 12.99
N SER A 133 -11.33 -6.13 13.23
CA SER A 133 -12.33 -7.15 12.91
C SER A 133 -13.63 -6.93 13.68
N ALA A 134 -13.55 -6.61 14.99
CA ALA A 134 -14.70 -6.31 15.84
C ALA A 134 -15.41 -5.03 15.40
N PHE A 135 -14.63 -3.99 15.07
CA PHE A 135 -15.14 -2.70 14.62
C PHE A 135 -15.92 -2.78 13.30
N LEU A 136 -15.55 -3.72 12.41
CA LEU A 136 -16.23 -3.99 11.13
C LEU A 136 -17.43 -4.94 11.26
N ARG A 137 -17.86 -5.28 12.45
CA ARG A 137 -18.97 -6.21 12.68
C ARG A 137 -20.27 -5.92 11.90
N PRO A 138 -20.70 -4.67 11.66
CA PRO A 138 -21.90 -4.37 10.89
C PRO A 138 -21.88 -4.87 9.44
N TRP A 139 -20.69 -5.23 8.91
CA TRP A 139 -20.53 -5.63 7.52
C TRP A 139 -20.94 -7.07 7.23
N ARG A 140 -21.47 -7.30 6.03
CA ARG A 140 -21.99 -8.62 5.61
C ARG A 140 -20.88 -9.66 5.56
N LYS A 141 -21.21 -10.91 5.94
CA LYS A 141 -20.28 -12.03 6.00
C LYS A 141 -19.59 -12.31 4.64
N ALA A 142 -20.33 -12.20 3.52
CA ALA A 142 -19.79 -12.48 2.17
C ALA A 142 -18.67 -11.53 1.73
N GLU A 143 -18.68 -10.29 2.23
CA GLU A 143 -17.71 -9.26 1.86
C GLU A 143 -16.62 -9.08 2.91
N ARG A 144 -16.74 -9.77 4.04
CA ARG A 144 -15.97 -9.48 5.25
C ARG A 144 -14.47 -9.65 5.10
N THR A 145 -14.01 -10.65 4.35
CA THR A 145 -12.57 -10.88 4.14
C THR A 145 -11.92 -9.73 3.37
N ALA A 146 -12.51 -9.32 2.25
CA ALA A 146 -12.01 -8.20 1.46
C ALA A 146 -12.16 -6.88 2.22
N THR A 147 -13.28 -6.66 2.91
CA THR A 147 -13.53 -5.47 3.72
C THR A 147 -12.53 -5.38 4.89
N LEU A 148 -12.23 -6.49 5.56
CA LEU A 148 -11.23 -6.52 6.65
C LEU A 148 -9.85 -6.18 6.11
N GLY A 149 -9.41 -6.79 5.01
CA GLY A 149 -8.13 -6.49 4.40
C GLY A 149 -8.03 -5.01 4.00
N ALA A 150 -9.04 -4.48 3.30
CA ALA A 150 -9.07 -3.07 2.92
C ALA A 150 -9.10 -2.12 4.14
N ALA A 151 -9.85 -2.44 5.19
CA ALA A 151 -9.85 -1.66 6.43
C ALA A 151 -8.49 -1.67 7.12
N MET A 152 -7.84 -2.83 7.21
CA MET A 152 -6.46 -2.94 7.70
C MET A 152 -5.50 -2.08 6.87
N GLY A 153 -5.67 -2.09 5.53
CA GLY A 153 -4.88 -1.25 4.63
C GLY A 153 -5.06 0.24 4.91
N ARG A 154 -6.27 0.69 5.23
CA ARG A 154 -6.55 2.10 5.60
C ARG A 154 -5.94 2.49 6.93
N VAL A 155 -6.04 1.62 7.93
CA VAL A 155 -5.39 1.83 9.24
C VAL A 155 -3.88 1.91 9.06
N ILE A 156 -3.28 1.01 8.27
CA ILE A 156 -1.85 1.05 7.95
C ILE A 156 -1.49 2.34 7.21
N ALA A 157 -2.28 2.77 6.23
CA ALA A 157 -2.03 4.00 5.49
C ALA A 157 -2.05 5.24 6.40
N HIS A 158 -2.93 5.28 7.41
CA HIS A 158 -2.95 6.30 8.44
C HIS A 158 -1.64 6.34 9.23
N GLU A 159 -1.18 5.20 9.74
CA GLU A 159 0.08 5.13 10.49
C GLU A 159 1.30 5.47 9.61
N LEU A 160 1.30 5.01 8.35
CA LEU A 160 2.34 5.37 7.38
C LEU A 160 2.38 6.88 7.12
N TYR A 161 1.22 7.55 7.05
CA TYR A 161 1.15 8.99 6.92
C TYR A 161 1.85 9.69 8.08
N HIS A 162 1.60 9.28 9.32
CA HIS A 162 2.27 9.82 10.51
C HIS A 162 3.78 9.58 10.48
N MET A 163 4.21 8.38 10.16
CA MET A 163 5.61 8.00 10.13
C MET A 163 6.40 8.69 9.03
N LEU A 164 5.86 8.77 7.82
CA LEU A 164 6.52 9.40 6.68
C LEU A 164 6.64 10.92 6.84
N ASN A 165 5.60 11.57 7.37
CA ASN A 165 5.61 13.02 7.58
C ASN A 165 6.18 13.42 8.95
N ASN A 166 6.58 12.44 9.77
CA ASN A 166 7.09 12.69 11.12
C ASN A 166 6.17 13.61 11.94
N THR A 167 4.86 13.38 11.87
CA THR A 167 3.82 14.22 12.46
C THR A 167 2.86 13.40 13.31
N LEU A 168 2.32 14.02 14.37
CA LEU A 168 1.21 13.49 15.15
C LEU A 168 -0.10 14.24 14.85
N THR A 169 -0.03 15.21 13.93
CA THR A 169 -1.19 16.03 13.58
C THR A 169 -2.14 15.24 12.69
N HIS A 170 -3.40 15.22 13.09
CA HIS A 170 -4.48 14.66 12.30
C HIS A 170 -5.07 15.72 11.34
N GLY A 171 -5.39 15.28 10.13
CA GLY A 171 -6.02 16.09 9.11
C GLY A 171 -7.55 16.04 9.17
N VAL A 172 -8.18 16.64 8.17
CA VAL A 172 -9.66 16.63 7.97
C VAL A 172 -10.12 15.51 7.04
N GLY A 173 -9.18 14.87 6.33
CA GLY A 173 -9.44 13.76 5.42
C GLY A 173 -9.88 12.50 6.18
N VAL A 174 -10.66 11.63 5.51
CA VAL A 174 -11.16 10.38 6.14
C VAL A 174 -10.03 9.49 6.66
N LEU A 175 -8.88 9.48 5.97
CA LEU A 175 -7.73 8.65 6.35
C LEU A 175 -6.80 9.30 7.38
N SER A 176 -6.82 10.61 7.52
CA SER A 176 -5.89 11.35 8.40
C SER A 176 -6.53 11.85 9.68
N LYS A 177 -7.84 11.72 9.86
CA LYS A 177 -8.54 12.16 11.09
C LYS A 177 -8.28 11.21 12.27
N ALA A 178 -8.34 11.76 13.48
CA ALA A 178 -8.07 11.03 14.73
C ALA A 178 -9.05 9.89 15.03
N SER A 179 -10.26 9.96 14.50
CA SER A 179 -11.29 8.94 14.73
C SER A 179 -12.09 8.66 13.47
N VAL A 180 -12.43 7.40 13.26
CA VAL A 180 -13.23 6.93 12.12
C VAL A 180 -14.44 6.15 12.64
N THR A 181 -15.54 6.18 11.90
CA THR A 181 -16.67 5.28 12.13
C THR A 181 -16.46 3.95 11.40
N SER A 182 -17.14 2.90 11.84
CA SER A 182 -17.12 1.60 11.15
C SER A 182 -17.51 1.70 9.67
N MET A 183 -18.46 2.57 9.35
CA MET A 183 -18.90 2.83 7.98
C MET A 183 -17.81 3.50 7.14
N GLU A 184 -17.10 4.47 7.70
CA GLU A 184 -15.99 5.14 7.01
C GLU A 184 -14.80 4.20 6.84
N LEU A 185 -14.46 3.44 7.87
CA LEU A 185 -13.38 2.46 7.79
C LEU A 185 -13.69 1.34 6.79
N GLY A 186 -14.95 0.92 6.68
CA GLY A 186 -15.36 -0.11 5.73
C GLY A 186 -15.50 0.36 4.28
N ARG A 187 -15.57 1.67 4.02
CA ARG A 187 -15.67 2.27 2.68
C ARG A 187 -14.32 2.73 2.16
N SER A 188 -14.23 3.02 0.86
CA SER A 188 -13.00 3.55 0.28
C SER A 188 -12.65 4.93 0.87
N GLY A 189 -11.39 5.11 1.30
CA GLY A 189 -10.82 6.38 1.73
C GLY A 189 -9.68 6.80 0.80
N ARG A 190 -9.37 8.12 0.78
CA ARG A 190 -8.22 8.70 0.08
C ARG A 190 -7.65 9.83 0.93
N PHE A 191 -6.40 10.13 0.75
CA PHE A 191 -5.81 11.37 1.24
C PHE A 191 -6.34 12.57 0.44
N SER A 192 -6.41 13.72 1.09
CA SER A 192 -6.62 15.02 0.43
C SER A 192 -5.41 15.37 -0.45
N GLN A 193 -5.56 16.35 -1.34
CA GLN A 193 -4.47 16.79 -2.21
C GLN A 193 -3.27 17.31 -1.40
N ASP A 194 -3.54 18.04 -0.31
CA ASP A 194 -2.47 18.55 0.55
C ASP A 194 -1.70 17.44 1.26
N GLU A 195 -2.40 16.40 1.72
CA GLU A 195 -1.80 15.22 2.34
C GLU A 195 -0.97 14.42 1.33
N ILE A 196 -1.43 14.30 0.08
CA ILE A 196 -0.67 13.67 -1.00
C ILE A 196 0.63 14.44 -1.26
N GLU A 197 0.59 15.77 -1.32
CA GLU A 197 1.79 16.60 -1.54
C GLU A 197 2.76 16.51 -0.35
N LEU A 198 2.25 16.40 0.89
CA LEU A 198 3.11 16.15 2.06
C LEU A 198 3.82 14.81 1.94
N VAL A 199 3.09 13.74 1.62
CA VAL A 199 3.69 12.41 1.44
C VAL A 199 4.74 12.41 0.33
N LYS A 200 4.46 13.06 -0.82
CA LYS A 200 5.44 13.19 -1.92
C LYS A 200 6.75 13.81 -1.45
N LYS A 201 6.67 14.92 -0.68
CA LYS A 201 7.85 15.61 -0.15
C LYS A 201 8.65 14.76 0.83
N SER A 202 7.98 13.89 1.57
CA SER A 202 8.61 13.08 2.61
C SER A 202 9.35 11.86 2.07
N VAL A 203 9.09 11.46 0.80
CA VAL A 203 9.72 10.29 0.17
C VAL A 203 10.71 10.64 -0.94
N GLN A 204 10.93 11.93 -1.20
CA GLN A 204 11.95 12.45 -2.14
C GLN A 204 13.30 12.59 -1.45
#